data_ebbe8e30fa44e00090554a9230b432bd
#
_entry.id   ebbe8e30fa44e00090554a9230b432bd
#
_cell.length_a   1.000
_cell.length_b   1.000
_cell.length_c   1.000
_cell.angle_alpha   90.00
_cell.angle_beta   90.00
_cell.angle_gamma   90.00
#
_symmetry.space_group_name_H-M   'P 1'
#
loop_
_entity.id
_entity.type
_entity.pdbx_description
1 polymer ?
#
loop_
_entity_poly.entity_id
_entity_poly.type
_entity_poly.pdbx_seq_one_letter_code
_entity_poly.pdbx_strand_id
1 'polypeptide(L)'
;MSTKAYYPLSEIGAGKPGFSKTRSIIEAAFYGNNVVKVNTVREAYDLAKNSPGTIVTDMPIYRAEEQGLERDSKVLLFNDGAVTGRYAAARRIKGQPGVDAAKLDKVVMDAVYRTRWQTLYHAECFIGLDPEFMVKAHLLIPEGEENLLYNWMLNFQYMSDKYVAMYKNSQPVGDGKEPDIYIFSNPQWTPEEAPDVDYSCLSDPLTLCYFDTDQNCAAILGMKYFGEHKKGTLTMAWAIANRNGYASCHGGQKEYSLEGGKKFVASVYGLSGSGKSTLTHAKHGGKYDAFGGIKVLHDDAFIINSDTCASIALEPTYFDKTADYPTGCPDNKFLLTAQNCSATLDEDGKIQLVTEDIRNGNGRALKSKLWSPNRVDKIDSPVNAIFWIMKDPTLPPVVKLKGAALASVMGATLATKTSTAERVAAGTDMNALRIVPYANPFRTYPLVNDYEKFKKLVEEKHVDCYIVNTGDFMGTKCKPADTLGILETIVEGKAQFEQWGPFEDIEIMYDWSGRTSDAFKPDLTDADYVAQLKNAMQNRVDAVEGFATKQEGYDKLPDEALAALKKIVAEAAAL
;
A
#
# COMPACT_ATOMS: atom_id res chain seq x y z
N MET A 1 8.67 3.81 -25.89
CA MET A 1 7.25 3.75 -26.32
C MET A 1 7.19 3.01 -27.63
N SER A 2 6.55 1.86 -27.71
CA SER A 2 6.19 1.32 -29.01
C SER A 2 4.77 1.83 -29.33
N THR A 3 4.69 3.06 -29.81
CA THR A 3 3.50 3.49 -30.52
C THR A 3 3.39 2.61 -31.75
N LYS A 4 2.30 1.88 -31.90
CA LYS A 4 2.00 1.27 -33.19
C LYS A 4 1.90 2.41 -34.20
N ALA A 5 2.85 2.47 -35.13
CA ALA A 5 2.79 3.44 -36.22
C ALA A 5 1.67 3.12 -37.24
N TYR A 6 0.99 1.98 -37.10
CA TYR A 6 -0.02 1.49 -38.01
C TYR A 6 -0.98 0.54 -37.29
N TYR A 7 -2.27 0.75 -37.52
CA TYR A 7 -3.36 -0.12 -37.09
C TYR A 7 -4.04 -0.71 -38.33
N PRO A 8 -4.00 -2.01 -38.56
CA PRO A 8 -4.77 -2.61 -39.66
C PRO A 8 -6.27 -2.45 -39.42
N LEU A 9 -7.04 -2.30 -40.48
CA LEU A 9 -8.51 -2.15 -40.39
C LEU A 9 -9.18 -3.29 -39.58
N SER A 10 -8.58 -4.47 -39.57
CA SER A 10 -9.02 -5.61 -38.76
C SER A 10 -8.90 -5.40 -37.26
N GLU A 11 -8.11 -4.43 -36.80
CA GLU A 11 -7.99 -4.06 -35.39
C GLU A 11 -8.92 -2.90 -35.03
N ILE A 12 -9.41 -2.14 -36.02
CA ILE A 12 -10.32 -1.01 -35.82
C ILE A 12 -11.75 -1.53 -35.89
N GLY A 13 -12.46 -1.52 -34.76
CA GLY A 13 -13.86 -1.89 -34.69
C GLY A 13 -14.17 -3.39 -34.77
N ALA A 14 -13.18 -4.28 -34.74
CA ALA A 14 -13.36 -5.73 -34.89
C ALA A 14 -13.82 -6.43 -33.61
N GLY A 15 -14.75 -5.88 -32.85
CA GLY A 15 -15.37 -6.58 -31.70
C GLY A 15 -14.41 -6.95 -30.55
N LYS A 16 -13.14 -6.57 -30.63
CA LYS A 16 -12.30 -6.50 -29.42
C LYS A 16 -12.91 -5.45 -28.52
N PRO A 17 -12.98 -5.66 -27.22
CA PRO A 17 -13.36 -4.59 -26.32
C PRO A 17 -12.44 -3.42 -26.63
N GLY A 18 -12.96 -2.44 -27.37
CA GLY A 18 -12.26 -1.19 -27.63
C GLY A 18 -11.89 -0.57 -26.28
N PHE A 19 -10.92 0.31 -26.27
CA PHE A 19 -10.66 1.09 -25.08
C PHE A 19 -11.96 1.71 -24.57
N SER A 20 -12.15 1.69 -23.26
CA SER A 20 -13.26 2.45 -22.66
C SER A 20 -13.10 3.93 -23.03
N LYS A 21 -14.18 4.69 -22.93
CA LYS A 21 -14.15 6.14 -23.16
C LYS A 21 -13.11 6.78 -22.22
N THR A 22 -13.08 6.38 -20.95
CA THR A 22 -12.09 6.83 -19.95
C THR A 22 -10.66 6.60 -20.44
N ARG A 23 -10.36 5.36 -20.89
CA ARG A 23 -9.04 5.02 -21.42
C ARG A 23 -8.67 5.84 -22.64
N SER A 24 -9.61 6.01 -23.57
CA SER A 24 -9.37 6.79 -24.78
C SER A 24 -9.05 8.25 -24.48
N ILE A 25 -9.74 8.86 -23.52
CA ILE A 25 -9.50 10.24 -23.09
C ILE A 25 -8.11 10.37 -22.46
N ILE A 26 -7.82 9.51 -21.48
CA ILE A 26 -6.57 9.58 -20.72
C ILE A 26 -5.36 9.28 -21.61
N GLU A 27 -5.40 8.19 -22.36
CA GLU A 27 -4.26 7.77 -23.18
C GLU A 27 -3.99 8.76 -24.33
N ALA A 28 -5.04 9.34 -24.94
CA ALA A 28 -4.86 10.34 -25.99
C ALA A 28 -4.03 11.55 -25.55
N ALA A 29 -4.07 11.92 -24.27
CA ALA A 29 -3.30 13.03 -23.75
C ALA A 29 -1.78 12.80 -23.86
N PHE A 30 -1.31 11.54 -23.88
CA PHE A 30 0.10 11.18 -23.96
C PHE A 30 0.72 11.34 -25.36
N TYR A 31 -0.10 11.54 -26.37
CA TYR A 31 0.32 11.62 -27.77
C TYR A 31 0.25 13.04 -28.35
N GLY A 32 -0.03 14.04 -27.50
CA GLY A 32 -0.04 15.43 -27.87
C GLY A 32 1.34 15.96 -28.28
N ASN A 33 1.39 16.97 -29.15
CA ASN A 33 2.64 17.61 -29.56
C ASN A 33 3.25 18.52 -28.47
N ASN A 34 2.52 18.74 -27.38
CA ASN A 34 2.95 19.46 -26.18
C ASN A 34 3.54 18.53 -25.10
N VAL A 35 3.69 17.22 -25.41
CA VAL A 35 4.23 16.24 -24.47
C VAL A 35 5.74 16.11 -24.63
N VAL A 36 6.47 16.33 -23.54
CA VAL A 36 7.92 16.16 -23.44
C VAL A 36 8.22 14.89 -22.65
N LYS A 37 8.93 13.95 -23.26
CA LYS A 37 9.32 12.72 -22.59
C LYS A 37 10.53 12.94 -21.69
N VAL A 38 10.41 12.53 -20.43
CA VAL A 38 11.48 12.50 -19.41
C VAL A 38 11.96 11.06 -19.30
N ASN A 39 13.17 10.78 -19.73
CA ASN A 39 13.66 9.41 -19.88
C ASN A 39 14.49 8.94 -18.68
N THR A 40 15.10 9.86 -17.94
CA THR A 40 16.01 9.54 -16.85
C THR A 40 15.62 10.24 -15.56
N VAL A 41 15.99 9.65 -14.43
CA VAL A 41 15.81 10.25 -13.10
C VAL A 41 16.58 11.55 -12.98
N ARG A 42 17.73 11.67 -13.67
CA ARG A 42 18.53 12.90 -13.74
C ARG A 42 17.75 14.02 -14.41
N GLU A 43 17.18 13.80 -15.59
CA GLU A 43 16.34 14.80 -16.26
C GLU A 43 15.19 15.25 -15.37
N ALA A 44 14.53 14.30 -14.69
CA ALA A 44 13.46 14.61 -13.74
C ALA A 44 13.95 15.44 -12.54
N TYR A 45 15.13 15.15 -12.02
CA TYR A 45 15.76 15.94 -10.95
C TYR A 45 16.05 17.38 -11.40
N ASP A 46 16.60 17.54 -12.61
CA ASP A 46 16.94 18.87 -13.16
C ASP A 46 15.70 19.74 -13.37
N LEU A 47 14.57 19.14 -13.72
CA LEU A 47 13.28 19.82 -13.77
C LEU A 47 12.74 20.10 -12.36
N ALA A 48 12.71 19.11 -11.49
CA ALA A 48 12.12 19.19 -10.15
C ALA A 48 12.78 20.23 -9.24
N LYS A 49 14.11 20.40 -9.32
CA LYS A 49 14.82 21.40 -8.50
C LYS A 49 14.42 22.85 -8.80
N ASN A 50 13.84 23.09 -9.98
CA ASN A 50 13.36 24.40 -10.41
C ASN A 50 11.82 24.51 -10.36
N SER A 51 11.13 23.43 -10.02
CA SER A 51 9.66 23.39 -9.94
C SER A 51 9.14 24.24 -8.77
N PRO A 52 8.03 24.95 -8.93
CA PRO A 52 7.42 25.72 -7.84
C PRO A 52 7.17 24.88 -6.59
N GLY A 53 7.42 25.44 -5.41
CA GLY A 53 7.25 24.76 -4.13
C GLY A 53 8.34 23.73 -3.79
N THR A 54 9.46 23.75 -4.53
CA THR A 54 10.64 22.92 -4.27
C THR A 54 11.73 23.73 -3.59
N ILE A 55 12.29 23.20 -2.51
CA ILE A 55 13.51 23.70 -1.86
C ILE A 55 14.61 22.69 -2.12
N VAL A 56 15.73 23.16 -2.68
CA VAL A 56 16.95 22.37 -2.81
C VAL A 56 17.74 22.50 -1.51
N THR A 57 17.88 21.41 -0.75
CA THR A 57 18.67 21.39 0.48
C THR A 57 20.17 21.28 0.17
N ASP A 58 21.03 21.50 1.18
CA ASP A 58 22.46 21.19 1.07
C ASP A 58 22.79 19.73 1.45
N MET A 59 21.78 18.94 1.83
CA MET A 59 21.94 17.52 2.19
C MET A 59 22.25 16.69 0.94
N PRO A 60 23.41 15.99 0.90
CA PRO A 60 23.74 15.15 -0.26
C PRO A 60 22.90 13.89 -0.28
N ILE A 61 22.52 13.43 -1.47
CA ILE A 61 21.92 12.10 -1.65
C ILE A 61 23.03 11.05 -1.52
N TYR A 62 22.83 10.09 -0.60
CA TYR A 62 23.78 9.02 -0.38
C TYR A 62 23.84 8.05 -1.57
N ARG A 63 25.04 7.88 -2.15
CA ARG A 63 25.28 7.04 -3.33
C ARG A 63 24.32 7.38 -4.47
N ALA A 64 24.25 8.66 -4.81
CA ALA A 64 23.32 9.21 -5.79
C ALA A 64 23.37 8.50 -7.15
N GLU A 65 24.56 8.12 -7.62
CA GLU A 65 24.75 7.42 -8.90
C GLU A 65 24.00 6.08 -8.97
N GLU A 66 23.83 5.39 -7.84
CA GLU A 66 23.03 4.14 -7.78
C GLU A 66 21.51 4.40 -7.83
N GLN A 67 21.12 5.65 -7.70
CA GLN A 67 19.74 6.10 -7.88
C GLN A 67 19.51 6.73 -9.26
N GLY A 68 20.50 6.68 -10.15
CA GLY A 68 20.45 7.30 -11.47
C GLY A 68 20.64 8.81 -11.46
N LEU A 69 21.28 9.36 -10.42
CA LEU A 69 21.51 10.77 -10.19
C LEU A 69 23.01 11.13 -10.30
N GLU A 70 23.32 12.41 -10.46
CA GLU A 70 24.69 12.89 -10.35
C GLU A 70 25.19 12.84 -8.91
N ARG A 71 26.50 12.70 -8.75
CA ARG A 71 27.16 12.52 -7.45
C ARG A 71 26.89 13.65 -6.45
N ASP A 72 26.67 14.86 -6.94
CA ASP A 72 26.45 16.08 -6.16
C ASP A 72 24.97 16.42 -5.95
N SER A 73 24.07 15.55 -6.41
CA SER A 73 22.62 15.72 -6.23
C SER A 73 22.24 15.84 -4.76
N LYS A 74 21.27 16.72 -4.49
CA LYS A 74 20.80 17.06 -3.14
C LYS A 74 19.39 16.52 -2.89
N VAL A 75 19.08 16.30 -1.62
CA VAL A 75 17.72 16.00 -1.18
C VAL A 75 16.83 17.19 -1.51
N LEU A 76 15.68 16.94 -2.14
CA LEU A 76 14.69 17.96 -2.45
C LEU A 76 13.54 17.90 -1.44
N LEU A 77 13.08 19.08 -1.02
CA LEU A 77 11.90 19.24 -0.18
C LEU A 77 10.77 19.85 -1.00
N PHE A 78 9.59 19.21 -0.94
CA PHE A 78 8.38 19.63 -1.64
C PHE A 78 7.33 20.15 -0.69
N ASN A 79 6.58 21.16 -1.16
CA ASN A 79 5.46 21.78 -0.44
C ASN A 79 5.83 22.50 0.88
N ASP A 80 7.07 22.72 1.20
CA ASP A 80 7.58 23.50 2.35
C ASP A 80 6.59 23.63 3.53
N GLY A 81 6.27 22.51 4.18
CA GLY A 81 5.35 22.47 5.31
C GLY A 81 3.89 22.74 4.98
N ALA A 82 3.49 22.80 3.73
CA ALA A 82 2.08 22.88 3.35
C ALA A 82 1.33 21.60 3.74
N VAL A 83 0.09 21.76 4.19
CA VAL A 83 -0.77 20.62 4.54
C VAL A 83 -1.31 20.00 3.26
N THR A 84 -0.65 18.96 2.74
CA THR A 84 -1.17 18.12 1.68
C THR A 84 -1.37 16.70 2.18
N GLY A 85 -2.43 16.05 1.79
CA GLY A 85 -2.75 14.70 2.23
C GLY A 85 -3.72 14.02 1.28
N ARG A 86 -3.83 12.70 1.41
CA ARG A 86 -4.82 11.92 0.69
C ARG A 86 -6.23 12.30 1.16
N TYR A 87 -7.14 12.43 0.20
CA TYR A 87 -8.56 12.60 0.47
C TYR A 87 -9.32 11.36 -0.03
N ALA A 88 -9.70 10.47 0.89
CA ALA A 88 -10.32 9.19 0.55
C ALA A 88 -11.62 9.35 -0.26
N ALA A 89 -12.41 10.37 0.07
CA ALA A 89 -13.67 10.68 -0.62
C ALA A 89 -13.49 11.16 -2.08
N ALA A 90 -12.29 11.52 -2.51
CA ALA A 90 -11.99 11.87 -3.89
C ALA A 90 -11.87 10.64 -4.80
N ARG A 91 -11.71 9.45 -4.23
CA ARG A 91 -11.57 8.21 -5.02
C ARG A 91 -12.90 7.77 -5.60
N ARG A 92 -12.88 7.51 -6.89
CA ARG A 92 -14.00 6.96 -7.67
C ARG A 92 -13.48 5.82 -8.53
N ILE A 93 -14.12 4.67 -8.40
CA ILE A 93 -13.75 3.46 -9.14
C ILE A 93 -14.85 3.20 -10.15
N LYS A 94 -14.52 3.19 -11.43
CA LYS A 94 -15.48 2.86 -12.49
C LYS A 94 -16.04 1.46 -12.29
N GLY A 95 -17.35 1.34 -12.46
CA GLY A 95 -18.06 0.08 -12.24
C GLY A 95 -18.51 -0.17 -10.81
N GLN A 96 -18.08 0.64 -9.83
CA GLN A 96 -18.65 0.55 -8.49
C GLN A 96 -20.04 1.21 -8.42
N PRO A 97 -20.97 0.65 -7.62
CA PRO A 97 -22.28 1.25 -7.40
C PRO A 97 -22.17 2.71 -6.93
N GLY A 98 -23.05 3.56 -7.49
CA GLY A 98 -23.06 4.99 -7.18
C GLY A 98 -22.00 5.84 -7.91
N VAL A 99 -21.19 5.24 -8.79
CA VAL A 99 -20.21 5.95 -9.61
C VAL A 99 -20.78 6.21 -11.00
N ASP A 100 -21.08 7.47 -11.30
CA ASP A 100 -21.54 7.91 -12.63
C ASP A 100 -20.33 8.13 -13.56
N ALA A 101 -19.93 7.07 -14.27
CA ALA A 101 -18.81 7.11 -15.18
C ALA A 101 -18.98 8.12 -16.31
N ALA A 102 -20.23 8.36 -16.78
CA ALA A 102 -20.47 9.30 -17.87
C ALA A 102 -20.22 10.76 -17.47
N LYS A 103 -20.56 11.12 -16.23
CA LYS A 103 -20.24 12.44 -15.67
C LYS A 103 -18.74 12.58 -15.42
N LEU A 104 -18.10 11.57 -14.81
CA LEU A 104 -16.68 11.60 -14.52
C LEU A 104 -15.82 11.63 -15.78
N ASP A 105 -16.20 10.90 -16.83
CA ASP A 105 -15.52 10.97 -18.12
C ASP A 105 -15.54 12.38 -18.72
N LYS A 106 -16.65 13.14 -18.54
CA LYS A 106 -16.70 14.55 -18.95
C LYS A 106 -15.76 15.43 -18.15
N VAL A 107 -15.68 15.23 -16.84
CA VAL A 107 -14.74 15.96 -15.97
C VAL A 107 -13.29 15.71 -16.40
N VAL A 108 -12.93 14.44 -16.64
CA VAL A 108 -11.57 14.09 -17.09
C VAL A 108 -11.29 14.63 -18.49
N MET A 109 -12.25 14.57 -19.41
CA MET A 109 -12.11 15.11 -20.76
C MET A 109 -11.86 16.62 -20.73
N ASP A 110 -12.59 17.36 -19.89
CA ASP A 110 -12.36 18.80 -19.71
C ASP A 110 -10.97 19.08 -19.14
N ALA A 111 -10.57 18.33 -18.11
CA ALA A 111 -9.24 18.47 -17.50
C ALA A 111 -8.12 18.22 -18.51
N VAL A 112 -8.21 17.19 -19.34
CA VAL A 112 -7.26 16.89 -20.41
C VAL A 112 -7.28 18.00 -21.48
N TYR A 113 -8.47 18.45 -21.89
CA TYR A 113 -8.59 19.50 -22.90
C TYR A 113 -7.95 20.82 -22.47
N ARG A 114 -8.03 21.17 -21.19
CA ARG A 114 -7.44 22.41 -20.67
C ARG A 114 -5.91 22.41 -20.73
N THR A 115 -5.27 21.25 -20.67
CA THR A 115 -3.81 21.13 -20.72
C THR A 115 -3.24 21.17 -22.14
N ARG A 116 -4.07 21.32 -23.18
CA ARG A 116 -3.66 21.28 -24.60
C ARG A 116 -2.60 22.32 -25.02
N TRP A 117 -2.47 23.39 -24.28
CA TRP A 117 -1.50 24.46 -24.54
C TRP A 117 -0.39 24.55 -23.49
N GLN A 118 -0.42 23.66 -22.50
CA GLN A 118 0.62 23.56 -21.47
C GLN A 118 1.65 22.52 -21.89
N THR A 119 2.89 22.70 -21.48
CA THR A 119 3.88 21.63 -21.55
C THR A 119 3.46 20.52 -20.60
N LEU A 120 3.43 19.28 -21.07
CA LEU A 120 3.18 18.09 -20.28
C LEU A 120 4.43 17.22 -20.26
N TYR A 121 4.84 16.77 -19.07
CA TYR A 121 5.97 15.86 -18.90
C TYR A 121 5.47 14.43 -18.74
N HIS A 122 6.06 13.52 -19.53
CA HIS A 122 5.74 12.11 -19.55
C HIS A 122 6.92 11.27 -19.07
N ALA A 123 6.72 10.47 -18.01
CA ALA A 123 7.70 9.49 -17.55
C ALA A 123 7.14 8.07 -17.59
N GLU A 124 8.05 7.10 -17.67
CA GLU A 124 7.77 5.66 -17.65
C GLU A 124 8.52 4.98 -16.51
N CYS A 125 7.86 4.03 -15.83
CA CYS A 125 8.48 3.18 -14.81
C CYS A 125 7.93 1.75 -14.88
N PHE A 126 8.66 0.81 -14.30
CA PHE A 126 8.18 -0.55 -14.07
C PHE A 126 7.61 -0.70 -12.65
N ILE A 127 6.53 -1.46 -12.56
CA ILE A 127 5.89 -1.89 -11.32
C ILE A 127 5.97 -3.41 -11.28
N GLY A 128 6.43 -3.95 -10.14
CA GLY A 128 6.88 -5.35 -10.08
C GLY A 128 8.33 -5.47 -10.54
N LEU A 129 9.12 -6.21 -9.78
CA LEU A 129 10.58 -6.17 -9.86
C LEU A 129 11.19 -7.51 -10.23
N ASP A 130 10.38 -8.43 -10.76
CA ASP A 130 10.81 -9.77 -11.16
C ASP A 130 10.17 -10.16 -12.51
N PRO A 131 10.87 -10.92 -13.37
CA PRO A 131 10.35 -11.34 -14.68
C PRO A 131 9.01 -12.08 -14.65
N GLU A 132 8.63 -12.66 -13.50
CA GLU A 132 7.33 -13.31 -13.33
C GLU A 132 6.18 -12.31 -13.31
N PHE A 133 6.42 -11.09 -12.82
CA PHE A 133 5.41 -10.03 -12.82
C PHE A 133 6.07 -8.66 -12.98
N MET A 134 5.97 -8.09 -14.16
CA MET A 134 6.36 -6.71 -14.45
C MET A 134 5.31 -6.05 -15.33
N VAL A 135 4.84 -4.89 -14.93
CA VAL A 135 3.96 -4.04 -15.73
C VAL A 135 4.60 -2.67 -15.92
N LYS A 136 4.37 -2.06 -17.08
CA LYS A 136 4.86 -0.72 -17.36
C LYS A 136 3.78 0.31 -17.03
N ALA A 137 4.18 1.38 -16.37
CA ALA A 137 3.32 2.50 -16.03
C ALA A 137 3.83 3.80 -16.65
N HIS A 138 2.90 4.65 -17.03
CA HIS A 138 3.11 5.97 -17.61
C HIS A 138 2.46 7.01 -16.72
N LEU A 139 3.18 8.08 -16.39
CA LEU A 139 2.65 9.27 -15.72
C LEU A 139 2.78 10.46 -16.65
N LEU A 140 1.70 11.21 -16.82
CA LEU A 140 1.66 12.49 -17.52
C LEU A 140 1.24 13.59 -16.54
N ILE A 141 2.04 14.67 -16.45
CA ILE A 141 1.83 15.75 -15.50
C ILE A 141 2.18 17.10 -16.13
N PRO A 142 1.46 18.21 -15.82
CA PRO A 142 1.75 19.50 -16.40
C PRO A 142 3.01 20.14 -15.81
N GLU A 143 3.59 21.06 -16.56
CA GLU A 143 4.62 21.99 -16.14
C GLU A 143 4.26 22.66 -14.82
N GLY A 144 5.25 22.80 -13.92
CA GLY A 144 5.09 23.31 -12.56
C GLY A 144 4.86 22.24 -11.50
N GLU A 145 4.73 20.96 -11.89
CA GLU A 145 4.51 19.82 -10.98
C GLU A 145 5.60 18.73 -11.16
N GLU A 146 6.73 19.07 -11.72
CA GLU A 146 7.83 18.14 -12.05
C GLU A 146 8.42 17.48 -10.80
N ASN A 147 8.28 18.10 -9.63
CA ASN A 147 8.64 17.50 -8.35
C ASN A 147 7.85 16.21 -8.06
N LEU A 148 6.58 16.14 -8.43
CA LEU A 148 5.78 14.93 -8.33
C LEU A 148 6.25 13.85 -9.31
N LEU A 149 6.60 14.23 -10.55
CA LEU A 149 7.14 13.32 -11.55
C LEU A 149 8.46 12.69 -11.07
N TYR A 150 9.37 13.52 -10.54
CA TYR A 150 10.63 13.06 -9.99
C TYR A 150 10.44 12.09 -8.82
N ASN A 151 9.55 12.41 -7.87
CA ASN A 151 9.19 11.52 -6.78
C ASN A 151 8.66 10.17 -7.29
N TRP A 152 7.82 10.20 -8.32
CA TRP A 152 7.22 9.01 -8.90
C TRP A 152 8.29 8.11 -9.56
N MET A 153 9.22 8.69 -10.30
CA MET A 153 10.33 7.97 -10.93
C MET A 153 11.30 7.37 -9.90
N LEU A 154 11.51 8.03 -8.77
CA LEU A 154 12.32 7.51 -7.67
C LEU A 154 11.60 6.39 -6.90
N ASN A 155 10.29 6.52 -6.74
CA ASN A 155 9.51 5.54 -5.97
C ASN A 155 9.36 4.21 -6.69
N PHE A 156 9.16 4.24 -7.99
CA PHE A 156 9.04 3.05 -8.83
C PHE A 156 10.37 2.74 -9.54
N GLN A 157 10.40 1.62 -10.26
CA GLN A 157 11.62 1.26 -10.95
C GLN A 157 11.71 2.01 -12.29
N TYR A 158 12.54 3.03 -12.34
CA TYR A 158 12.83 3.76 -13.58
C TYR A 158 13.51 2.87 -14.64
N MET A 159 13.50 3.34 -15.90
CA MET A 159 13.99 2.63 -17.08
C MET A 159 15.52 2.53 -17.11
N SER A 160 16.11 1.72 -16.21
CA SER A 160 17.53 1.36 -16.30
C SER A 160 17.75 0.16 -17.23
N ASP A 161 18.94 0.04 -17.82
CA ASP A 161 19.27 -1.03 -18.76
C ASP A 161 18.96 -2.42 -18.21
N LYS A 162 19.27 -2.65 -16.93
CA LYS A 162 18.98 -3.91 -16.23
C LYS A 162 17.50 -4.25 -16.29
N TYR A 163 16.63 -3.32 -15.88
CA TYR A 163 15.20 -3.59 -15.79
C TYR A 163 14.50 -3.52 -17.14
N VAL A 164 15.00 -2.74 -18.09
CA VAL A 164 14.54 -2.78 -19.49
C VAL A 164 14.83 -4.14 -20.10
N ALA A 165 16.03 -4.69 -19.90
CA ALA A 165 16.37 -6.04 -20.36
C ALA A 165 15.52 -7.12 -19.66
N MET A 166 15.30 -6.98 -18.35
CA MET A 166 14.44 -7.86 -17.56
C MET A 166 13.01 -7.86 -18.09
N TYR A 167 12.43 -6.68 -18.34
CA TYR A 167 11.07 -6.55 -18.87
C TYR A 167 10.91 -7.18 -20.27
N LYS A 168 11.90 -6.99 -21.15
CA LYS A 168 11.89 -7.62 -22.49
C LYS A 168 11.88 -9.13 -22.45
N ASN A 169 12.47 -9.70 -21.39
CA ASN A 169 12.56 -11.15 -21.18
C ASN A 169 11.52 -11.68 -20.17
N SER A 170 10.68 -10.81 -19.64
CA SER A 170 9.62 -11.20 -18.69
C SER A 170 8.48 -11.93 -19.41
N GLN A 171 7.74 -12.73 -18.63
CA GLN A 171 6.47 -13.27 -19.09
C GLN A 171 5.46 -12.14 -19.21
N PRO A 172 4.76 -12.01 -20.36
CA PRO A 172 3.70 -11.00 -20.48
C PRO A 172 2.57 -11.29 -19.47
N VAL A 173 2.26 -10.35 -18.61
CA VAL A 173 1.17 -10.49 -17.64
C VAL A 173 -0.15 -10.68 -18.40
N GLY A 174 -0.99 -11.62 -17.94
CA GLY A 174 -2.27 -11.94 -18.59
C GLY A 174 -2.13 -12.43 -20.02
N ASP A 175 -1.09 -13.21 -20.34
CA ASP A 175 -0.78 -13.67 -21.69
C ASP A 175 -0.63 -12.52 -22.71
N GLY A 176 -0.14 -11.37 -22.26
CA GLY A 176 0.02 -10.18 -23.09
C GLY A 176 -1.28 -9.40 -23.35
N LYS A 177 -2.34 -9.70 -22.61
CA LYS A 177 -3.63 -9.01 -22.73
C LYS A 177 -3.73 -7.78 -21.82
N GLU A 178 -2.83 -7.66 -20.83
CA GLU A 178 -2.81 -6.50 -19.94
C GLU A 178 -2.15 -5.30 -20.63
N PRO A 179 -2.88 -4.20 -20.84
CA PRO A 179 -2.29 -2.97 -21.34
C PRO A 179 -1.40 -2.31 -20.28
N ASP A 180 -0.47 -1.46 -20.71
CA ASP A 180 0.30 -0.60 -19.83
C ASP A 180 -0.63 0.28 -18.98
N ILE A 181 -0.18 0.68 -17.79
CA ILE A 181 -0.90 1.60 -16.91
C ILE A 181 -0.68 3.04 -17.40
N TYR A 182 -1.75 3.82 -17.54
CA TYR A 182 -1.70 5.24 -17.88
C TYR A 182 -2.34 6.11 -16.82
N ILE A 183 -1.58 7.05 -16.28
CA ILE A 183 -2.06 7.99 -15.25
C ILE A 183 -1.88 9.41 -15.76
N PHE A 184 -3.00 10.09 -16.00
CA PHE A 184 -3.04 11.52 -16.24
C PHE A 184 -3.20 12.23 -14.89
N SER A 185 -2.30 13.14 -14.56
CA SER A 185 -2.38 13.95 -13.34
C SER A 185 -2.36 15.43 -13.67
N ASN A 186 -3.28 16.19 -13.08
CA ASN A 186 -3.23 17.65 -13.08
C ASN A 186 -3.50 18.18 -11.66
N PRO A 187 -2.43 18.33 -10.84
CA PRO A 187 -2.56 18.82 -9.47
C PRO A 187 -3.06 20.26 -9.35
N GLN A 188 -2.93 21.06 -10.42
CA GLN A 188 -3.38 22.46 -10.49
C GLN A 188 -4.84 22.58 -10.94
N TRP A 189 -5.46 21.48 -11.35
CA TRP A 189 -6.83 21.49 -11.85
C TRP A 189 -7.84 21.97 -10.80
N THR A 190 -8.74 22.83 -11.23
CA THR A 190 -9.92 23.30 -10.48
C THR A 190 -11.17 23.25 -11.37
N PRO A 191 -12.38 23.07 -10.82
CA PRO A 191 -13.62 23.00 -11.60
C PRO A 191 -14.16 24.36 -12.05
N GLU A 192 -13.54 25.48 -11.70
CA GLU A 192 -14.12 26.82 -11.74
C GLU A 192 -14.41 27.38 -13.15
N GLU A 193 -13.96 26.73 -14.22
CA GLU A 193 -14.01 27.30 -15.59
C GLU A 193 -14.73 26.43 -16.63
N ALA A 194 -15.54 25.45 -16.23
CA ALA A 194 -16.25 24.58 -17.16
C ALA A 194 -17.77 24.58 -16.92
N PRO A 195 -18.50 25.57 -17.46
CA PRO A 195 -19.93 25.70 -17.23
C PRO A 195 -20.78 24.52 -17.77
N ASP A 196 -20.24 23.73 -18.70
CA ASP A 196 -20.93 22.61 -19.34
C ASP A 196 -20.63 21.24 -18.65
N VAL A 197 -19.88 21.24 -17.56
CA VAL A 197 -19.51 20.02 -16.83
C VAL A 197 -20.21 20.00 -15.47
N ASP A 198 -20.88 18.89 -15.18
CA ASP A 198 -21.55 18.68 -13.89
C ASP A 198 -20.55 18.18 -12.84
N TYR A 199 -20.13 19.05 -11.93
CA TYR A 199 -19.23 18.73 -10.82
C TYR A 199 -19.94 18.20 -9.58
N SER A 200 -21.26 18.01 -9.58
CA SER A 200 -22.01 17.48 -8.42
C SER A 200 -21.58 16.05 -8.02
N CYS A 201 -20.91 15.35 -8.93
CA CYS A 201 -20.34 14.02 -8.67
C CYS A 201 -19.01 14.04 -7.89
N LEU A 202 -18.42 15.23 -7.67
CA LEU A 202 -17.20 15.40 -6.90
C LEU A 202 -17.50 15.57 -5.41
N SER A 203 -16.49 15.26 -4.58
CA SER A 203 -16.54 15.48 -3.14
C SER A 203 -15.88 16.82 -2.79
N ASP A 204 -16.23 17.40 -1.65
CA ASP A 204 -15.49 18.54 -1.09
C ASP A 204 -14.24 18.04 -0.31
N PRO A 205 -13.03 18.58 -0.53
CA PRO A 205 -12.69 19.57 -1.56
C PRO A 205 -12.86 19.01 -2.97
N LEU A 206 -13.08 19.88 -3.95
CA LEU A 206 -13.34 19.51 -5.33
C LEU A 206 -12.08 18.92 -5.99
N THR A 207 -11.80 17.65 -5.67
CA THR A 207 -10.70 16.86 -6.19
C THR A 207 -11.24 15.55 -6.75
N LEU A 208 -10.50 14.92 -7.65
CA LEU A 208 -10.90 13.65 -8.25
C LEU A 208 -9.71 12.72 -8.42
N CYS A 209 -9.85 11.48 -7.92
CA CYS A 209 -8.97 10.37 -8.21
C CYS A 209 -9.83 9.27 -8.86
N TYR A 210 -9.93 9.28 -10.18
CA TYR A 210 -10.80 8.38 -10.93
C TYR A 210 -10.02 7.24 -11.56
N PHE A 211 -10.46 6.01 -11.31
CA PHE A 211 -9.77 4.79 -11.71
C PHE A 211 -10.67 3.92 -12.59
N ASP A 212 -10.21 3.60 -13.81
CA ASP A 212 -10.73 2.53 -14.66
C ASP A 212 -9.73 1.38 -14.64
N THR A 213 -9.87 0.52 -13.63
CA THR A 213 -8.90 -0.57 -13.37
C THR A 213 -9.00 -1.70 -14.38
N ASP A 214 -10.15 -1.87 -15.05
CA ASP A 214 -10.30 -2.87 -16.09
C ASP A 214 -9.54 -2.49 -17.38
N GLN A 215 -9.27 -1.18 -17.54
CA GLN A 215 -8.54 -0.63 -18.67
C GLN A 215 -7.16 -0.04 -18.27
N ASN A 216 -6.71 -0.28 -17.05
CA ASN A 216 -5.43 0.19 -16.53
C ASN A 216 -5.17 1.69 -16.72
N CYS A 217 -6.16 2.54 -16.43
CA CYS A 217 -5.96 3.97 -16.51
C CYS A 217 -6.60 4.74 -15.34
N ALA A 218 -6.02 5.90 -15.02
CA ALA A 218 -6.50 6.76 -13.95
C ALA A 218 -6.30 8.24 -14.27
N ALA A 219 -7.16 9.09 -13.68
CA ALA A 219 -6.98 10.53 -13.62
C ALA A 219 -6.89 11.00 -12.17
N ILE A 220 -5.89 11.83 -11.84
CA ILE A 220 -5.69 12.43 -10.52
C ILE A 220 -5.72 13.94 -10.69
N LEU A 221 -6.79 14.59 -10.20
CA LEU A 221 -7.06 16.00 -10.43
C LEU A 221 -7.15 16.76 -9.11
N GLY A 222 -6.49 17.94 -9.04
CA GLY A 222 -6.52 18.82 -7.87
C GLY A 222 -5.77 18.24 -6.65
N MET A 223 -4.81 17.34 -6.84
CA MET A 223 -4.14 16.62 -5.76
C MET A 223 -2.61 16.77 -5.84
N LYS A 224 -2.01 17.52 -4.93
CA LYS A 224 -0.54 17.71 -4.82
C LYS A 224 0.16 16.69 -3.92
N TYR A 225 -0.57 15.82 -3.24
CA TYR A 225 0.01 14.82 -2.35
C TYR A 225 0.59 13.65 -3.15
N PHE A 226 1.91 13.47 -3.08
CA PHE A 226 2.60 12.38 -3.79
C PHE A 226 2.07 10.99 -3.41
N GLY A 227 1.70 10.79 -2.14
CA GLY A 227 1.17 9.51 -1.66
C GLY A 227 -0.06 9.02 -2.46
N GLU A 228 -0.88 9.90 -3.06
CA GLU A 228 -1.97 9.48 -3.92
C GLU A 228 -1.47 9.03 -5.31
N HIS A 229 -0.46 9.68 -5.88
CA HIS A 229 0.18 9.24 -7.13
C HIS A 229 0.83 7.87 -6.96
N LYS A 230 1.55 7.67 -5.84
CA LYS A 230 2.11 6.37 -5.45
C LYS A 230 1.01 5.32 -5.33
N LYS A 231 0.02 5.56 -4.47
CA LYS A 231 -1.03 4.58 -4.20
C LYS A 231 -1.97 4.39 -5.38
N GLY A 232 -2.19 5.40 -6.22
CA GLY A 232 -2.92 5.29 -7.46
C GLY A 232 -2.26 4.31 -8.44
N THR A 233 -0.95 4.42 -8.63
CA THR A 233 -0.17 3.48 -9.45
C THR A 233 -0.24 2.06 -8.88
N LEU A 234 -0.04 1.89 -7.56
CA LEU A 234 -0.16 0.60 -6.89
C LEU A 234 -1.57 0.01 -6.95
N THR A 235 -2.61 0.86 -6.88
CA THR A 235 -4.02 0.47 -7.09
C THR A 235 -4.18 -0.28 -8.41
N MET A 236 -3.60 0.26 -9.51
CA MET A 236 -3.63 -0.40 -10.82
C MET A 236 -2.86 -1.71 -10.83
N ALA A 237 -1.64 -1.70 -10.31
CA ALA A 237 -0.79 -2.89 -10.26
C ALA A 237 -1.43 -4.02 -9.44
N TRP A 238 -2.05 -3.70 -8.30
CA TRP A 238 -2.79 -4.67 -7.49
C TRP A 238 -4.03 -5.20 -8.21
N ALA A 239 -4.77 -4.38 -8.95
CA ALA A 239 -5.90 -4.85 -9.75
C ALA A 239 -5.44 -5.83 -10.84
N ILE A 240 -4.37 -5.51 -11.56
CA ILE A 240 -3.74 -6.40 -12.54
C ILE A 240 -3.30 -7.70 -11.87
N ALA A 241 -2.58 -7.64 -10.76
CA ALA A 241 -2.11 -8.80 -10.03
C ALA A 241 -3.28 -9.69 -9.57
N ASN A 242 -4.33 -9.06 -9.01
CA ASN A 242 -5.48 -9.79 -8.49
C ASN A 242 -6.19 -10.62 -9.57
N ARG A 243 -6.45 -10.06 -10.77
CA ARG A 243 -7.10 -10.80 -11.84
C ARG A 243 -6.19 -11.79 -12.56
N ASN A 244 -4.87 -11.74 -12.29
CA ASN A 244 -3.86 -12.64 -12.87
C ASN A 244 -3.27 -13.65 -11.85
N GLY A 245 -4.05 -14.03 -10.83
CA GLY A 245 -3.71 -15.14 -9.94
C GLY A 245 -2.85 -14.77 -8.72
N TYR A 246 -2.66 -13.47 -8.42
CA TYR A 246 -1.93 -13.03 -7.25
C TYR A 246 -2.83 -12.48 -6.16
N ALA A 247 -2.49 -12.71 -4.90
CA ALA A 247 -3.05 -11.96 -3.78
C ALA A 247 -2.36 -10.58 -3.71
N SER A 248 -3.18 -9.54 -3.61
CA SER A 248 -2.72 -8.15 -3.53
C SER A 248 -2.44 -7.75 -2.09
N CYS A 249 -1.21 -7.40 -1.78
CA CYS A 249 -0.74 -7.26 -0.41
C CYS A 249 -0.30 -5.82 -0.10
N HIS A 250 -1.06 -5.17 0.81
CA HIS A 250 -0.65 -3.95 1.49
C HIS A 250 -0.09 -4.33 2.86
N GLY A 251 1.17 -4.67 2.90
CA GLY A 251 1.79 -5.32 4.05
C GLY A 251 3.30 -5.28 4.01
N GLY A 252 3.91 -6.01 4.93
CA GLY A 252 5.33 -6.26 4.96
C GLY A 252 5.62 -7.75 4.89
N GLN A 253 6.76 -8.12 4.28
CA GLN A 253 7.16 -9.52 4.20
C GLN A 253 8.66 -9.68 4.34
N LYS A 254 9.06 -10.75 5.04
CA LYS A 254 10.46 -11.14 5.20
C LYS A 254 10.64 -12.65 5.28
N GLU A 255 11.82 -13.11 4.83
CA GLU A 255 12.29 -14.49 4.93
C GLU A 255 13.36 -14.59 6.01
N TYR A 256 13.19 -15.49 6.94
CA TYR A 256 14.19 -15.86 7.94
C TYR A 256 14.96 -17.08 7.47
N SER A 257 16.29 -17.05 7.59
CA SER A 257 17.14 -18.22 7.49
C SER A 257 17.29 -18.86 8.87
N LEU A 258 17.01 -20.15 8.98
CA LEU A 258 17.02 -20.89 10.23
C LEU A 258 18.08 -21.99 10.21
N GLU A 259 18.37 -22.57 11.37
CA GLU A 259 19.27 -23.69 11.51
C GLU A 259 18.88 -24.87 10.58
N GLY A 260 19.89 -25.55 10.05
CA GLY A 260 19.69 -26.67 9.12
C GLY A 260 19.22 -26.25 7.71
N GLY A 261 19.39 -24.98 7.33
CA GLY A 261 19.01 -24.46 6.00
C GLY A 261 17.51 -24.28 5.81
N LYS A 262 16.72 -24.39 6.87
CA LYS A 262 15.29 -24.12 6.85
C LYS A 262 15.03 -22.63 6.63
N LYS A 263 13.89 -22.32 6.03
CA LYS A 263 13.44 -20.96 5.81
C LYS A 263 12.03 -20.76 6.37
N PHE A 264 11.74 -19.54 6.81
CA PHE A 264 10.41 -19.15 7.24
C PHE A 264 10.07 -17.78 6.65
N VAL A 265 8.98 -17.71 5.91
CA VAL A 265 8.47 -16.47 5.30
C VAL A 265 7.26 -15.97 6.08
N ALA A 266 7.39 -14.80 6.68
CA ALA A 266 6.34 -14.13 7.44
C ALA A 266 5.81 -12.93 6.66
N SER A 267 4.49 -12.88 6.48
CA SER A 267 3.76 -11.74 5.88
C SER A 267 2.92 -11.04 6.95
N VAL A 268 3.13 -9.73 7.13
CA VAL A 268 2.45 -8.93 8.15
C VAL A 268 1.59 -7.85 7.49
N TYR A 269 0.36 -7.71 7.94
CA TYR A 269 -0.62 -6.80 7.34
C TYR A 269 -1.20 -5.86 8.40
N GLY A 270 -1.19 -4.57 8.12
CA GLY A 270 -1.72 -3.55 9.01
C GLY A 270 -1.61 -2.16 8.41
N LEU A 271 -2.38 -1.21 8.89
CA LEU A 271 -2.31 0.18 8.44
C LEU A 271 -1.06 0.90 8.95
N SER A 272 -0.82 2.10 8.41
CA SER A 272 0.24 2.99 8.89
C SER A 272 0.13 3.21 10.42
N GLY A 273 1.24 3.06 11.12
CA GLY A 273 1.28 3.19 12.59
C GLY A 273 0.78 1.96 13.37
N SER A 274 0.53 0.82 12.69
CA SER A 274 0.21 -0.45 13.35
C SER A 274 1.44 -1.23 13.84
N GLY A 275 2.66 -0.82 13.49
CA GLY A 275 3.89 -1.57 13.77
C GLY A 275 4.39 -2.45 12.63
N LYS A 276 3.74 -2.40 11.46
CA LYS A 276 4.09 -3.17 10.26
C LYS A 276 5.58 -3.04 9.88
N SER A 277 6.08 -1.80 9.70
CA SER A 277 7.48 -1.56 9.33
C SER A 277 8.43 -2.03 10.42
N THR A 278 8.09 -1.83 11.69
CA THR A 278 8.88 -2.33 12.83
C THR A 278 9.04 -3.84 12.78
N LEU A 279 7.95 -4.59 12.58
CA LEU A 279 8.00 -6.05 12.48
C LEU A 279 8.76 -6.52 11.24
N THR A 280 8.60 -5.83 10.10
CA THR A 280 9.25 -6.20 8.84
C THR A 280 10.76 -5.97 8.89
N HIS A 281 11.22 -4.81 9.37
CA HIS A 281 12.65 -4.44 9.35
C HIS A 281 13.43 -4.83 10.61
N ALA A 282 12.78 -5.42 11.62
CA ALA A 282 13.48 -5.88 12.82
C ALA A 282 14.57 -6.91 12.48
N LYS A 283 15.79 -6.64 12.96
CA LYS A 283 16.97 -7.52 12.77
C LYS A 283 17.10 -8.58 13.87
N HIS A 284 16.20 -8.57 14.86
CA HIS A 284 16.18 -9.51 15.98
C HIS A 284 17.54 -9.69 16.68
N GLY A 285 18.28 -8.58 16.85
CA GLY A 285 19.60 -8.59 17.48
C GLY A 285 20.67 -9.40 16.72
N GLY A 286 20.48 -9.66 15.43
CA GLY A 286 21.41 -10.48 14.63
C GLY A 286 21.27 -11.99 14.86
N LYS A 287 20.24 -12.43 15.57
CA LYS A 287 20.00 -13.83 15.96
C LYS A 287 20.06 -14.84 14.80
N TYR A 288 19.66 -14.41 13.61
CA TYR A 288 19.59 -15.25 12.41
C TYR A 288 20.81 -15.13 11.50
N ASP A 289 21.76 -14.25 11.79
CA ASP A 289 22.89 -13.94 10.90
C ASP A 289 23.79 -15.16 10.66
N ALA A 290 23.98 -16.01 11.68
CA ALA A 290 24.74 -17.25 11.57
C ALA A 290 24.15 -18.27 10.58
N PHE A 291 22.87 -18.14 10.23
CA PHE A 291 22.16 -19.06 9.34
C PHE A 291 21.89 -18.46 7.94
N GLY A 292 22.41 -17.28 7.65
CA GLY A 292 22.21 -16.57 6.39
C GLY A 292 21.34 -15.32 6.49
N GLY A 293 20.93 -14.96 7.70
CA GLY A 293 20.27 -13.70 8.02
C GLY A 293 18.79 -13.64 7.64
N ILE A 294 18.31 -12.42 7.54
CA ILE A 294 16.93 -12.10 7.16
C ILE A 294 16.95 -11.40 5.81
N LYS A 295 16.07 -11.80 4.90
CA LYS A 295 15.77 -11.05 3.68
C LYS A 295 14.45 -10.31 3.85
N VAL A 296 14.40 -9.05 3.44
CA VAL A 296 13.19 -8.22 3.43
C VAL A 296 12.71 -8.07 2.00
N LEU A 297 11.45 -8.43 1.72
CA LEU A 297 10.85 -8.17 0.41
C LEU A 297 10.48 -6.69 0.28
N HIS A 298 9.53 -6.25 1.08
CA HIS A 298 9.07 -4.87 1.20
C HIS A 298 8.24 -4.71 2.49
N ASP A 299 7.88 -3.47 2.87
CA ASP A 299 7.02 -3.19 4.01
C ASP A 299 5.72 -2.46 3.66
N ASP A 300 5.42 -2.27 2.36
CA ASP A 300 4.22 -1.56 1.93
C ASP A 300 3.47 -2.26 0.78
N ALA A 301 4.13 -2.58 -0.35
CA ALA A 301 3.45 -3.10 -1.53
C ALA A 301 4.15 -4.31 -2.15
N PHE A 302 3.46 -5.44 -2.16
CA PHE A 302 3.90 -6.66 -2.81
C PHE A 302 2.71 -7.52 -3.25
N ILE A 303 3.00 -8.62 -3.92
CA ILE A 303 2.02 -9.61 -4.36
C ILE A 303 2.50 -11.02 -4.01
N ILE A 304 1.56 -11.94 -3.77
CA ILE A 304 1.84 -13.35 -3.54
C ILE A 304 1.17 -14.15 -4.67
N ASN A 305 1.94 -14.95 -5.38
CA ASN A 305 1.40 -15.89 -6.34
C ASN A 305 0.55 -16.95 -5.62
N SER A 306 -0.73 -17.07 -5.97
CA SER A 306 -1.67 -17.95 -5.27
C SER A 306 -1.39 -19.45 -5.49
N ASP A 307 -0.57 -19.80 -6.48
CA ASP A 307 -0.24 -21.19 -6.79
C ASP A 307 1.11 -21.62 -6.21
N THR A 308 2.14 -20.77 -6.31
CA THR A 308 3.49 -21.08 -5.83
C THR A 308 3.78 -20.56 -4.43
N CYS A 309 3.00 -19.60 -3.94
CA CYS A 309 3.25 -18.80 -2.72
C CYS A 309 4.55 -17.98 -2.74
N ALA A 310 5.21 -17.86 -3.88
CA ALA A 310 6.31 -16.93 -4.08
C ALA A 310 5.80 -15.49 -4.07
N SER A 311 6.65 -14.54 -3.71
CA SER A 311 6.24 -13.15 -3.52
C SER A 311 7.16 -12.18 -4.24
N ILE A 312 6.58 -11.13 -4.82
CA ILE A 312 7.28 -10.13 -5.64
C ILE A 312 6.98 -8.72 -5.10
N ALA A 313 8.03 -7.91 -4.90
CA ALA A 313 7.90 -6.51 -4.54
C ALA A 313 7.41 -5.68 -5.73
N LEU A 314 6.51 -4.73 -5.49
CA LEU A 314 5.98 -3.85 -6.54
C LEU A 314 6.80 -2.58 -6.73
N GLU A 315 7.57 -2.18 -5.73
CA GLU A 315 8.37 -0.95 -5.72
C GLU A 315 9.71 -1.14 -5.00
N PRO A 316 10.76 -0.39 -5.35
CA PRO A 316 12.09 -0.56 -4.74
C PRO A 316 12.32 0.30 -3.50
N THR A 317 11.63 1.43 -3.31
CA THR A 317 11.91 2.45 -2.30
C THR A 317 10.87 2.47 -1.19
N TYR A 318 11.12 3.25 -0.15
CA TYR A 318 10.26 3.34 1.03
C TYR A 318 9.69 4.75 1.17
N PHE A 319 8.40 4.87 1.44
CA PHE A 319 7.72 6.15 1.64
C PHE A 319 7.10 6.22 3.03
N ASP A 320 7.83 6.85 3.94
CA ASP A 320 7.56 6.81 5.38
C ASP A 320 7.18 8.17 5.97
N LYS A 321 6.71 8.15 7.21
CA LYS A 321 6.51 9.37 8.00
C LYS A 321 7.86 9.94 8.44
N THR A 322 8.05 11.24 8.28
CA THR A 322 9.26 11.91 8.76
C THR A 322 9.36 11.95 10.29
N ALA A 323 8.23 11.92 10.99
CA ALA A 323 8.19 11.85 12.45
C ALA A 323 8.92 10.63 13.04
N ASP A 324 9.05 9.54 12.26
CA ASP A 324 9.79 8.35 12.66
C ASP A 324 11.32 8.52 12.53
N TYR A 325 11.77 9.63 11.93
CA TYR A 325 13.18 9.93 11.60
C TYR A 325 13.52 11.37 12.00
N PRO A 326 13.59 11.71 13.29
CA PRO A 326 13.87 13.07 13.74
C PRO A 326 15.19 13.59 13.19
N THR A 327 15.33 14.91 13.15
CA THR A 327 16.54 15.59 12.66
C THR A 327 17.78 15.03 13.40
N GLY A 328 18.81 14.68 12.62
CA GLY A 328 20.01 14.03 13.12
C GLY A 328 19.93 12.51 13.26
N CYS A 329 18.78 11.88 12.98
CA CYS A 329 18.69 10.42 12.89
C CYS A 329 19.64 9.88 11.82
N PRO A 330 20.46 8.85 12.12
CA PRO A 330 21.42 8.27 11.16
C PRO A 330 20.77 7.78 9.85
N ASP A 331 19.49 7.41 9.89
CA ASP A 331 18.74 6.94 8.73
C ASP A 331 18.37 8.06 7.75
N ASN A 332 18.46 9.34 8.17
CA ASN A 332 18.22 10.49 7.30
C ASN A 332 19.20 10.58 6.12
N LYS A 333 20.36 9.93 6.22
CA LYS A 333 21.29 9.83 5.07
C LYS A 333 20.70 9.10 3.86
N PHE A 334 19.66 8.29 4.04
CA PHE A 334 19.00 7.55 2.95
C PHE A 334 17.85 8.31 2.31
N LEU A 335 17.55 9.52 2.76
CA LEU A 335 16.51 10.36 2.17
C LEU A 335 16.86 10.74 0.73
N LEU A 336 15.87 10.67 -0.14
CA LEU A 336 15.93 11.14 -1.53
C LEU A 336 15.16 12.45 -1.67
N THR A 337 13.97 12.47 -1.10
CA THR A 337 13.07 13.63 -1.06
C THR A 337 12.29 13.64 0.25
N ALA A 338 11.77 14.82 0.60
CA ALA A 338 10.76 14.95 1.64
C ALA A 338 9.59 15.81 1.16
N GLN A 339 8.42 15.66 1.79
CA GLN A 339 7.21 16.39 1.48
C GLN A 339 6.51 16.81 2.77
N ASN A 340 5.88 17.98 2.77
CA ASN A 340 5.14 18.53 3.91
C ASN A 340 6.01 18.83 5.15
N CYS A 341 7.31 18.92 5.00
CA CYS A 341 8.26 19.28 6.04
C CYS A 341 8.72 20.73 5.86
N SER A 342 9.58 21.19 6.74
CA SER A 342 10.21 22.51 6.68
C SER A 342 11.71 22.39 6.46
N ALA A 343 12.34 23.50 6.06
CA ALA A 343 13.78 23.63 6.01
C ALA A 343 14.26 24.68 7.02
N THR A 344 15.51 24.57 7.43
CA THR A 344 16.21 25.53 8.30
C THR A 344 17.66 25.68 7.85
N LEU A 345 18.38 26.61 8.45
CA LEU A 345 19.83 26.73 8.25
C LEU A 345 20.55 26.05 9.44
N ASP A 346 21.64 25.34 9.15
CA ASP A 346 22.58 24.88 10.18
C ASP A 346 23.56 25.98 10.59
N GLU A 347 24.51 25.65 11.47
CA GLU A 347 25.52 26.58 11.99
C GLU A 347 26.44 27.12 10.90
N ASP A 348 26.60 26.42 9.79
CA ASP A 348 27.39 26.83 8.62
C ASP A 348 26.54 27.60 7.60
N GLY A 349 25.26 27.87 7.87
CA GLY A 349 24.32 28.54 6.97
C GLY A 349 23.83 27.68 5.81
N LYS A 350 23.97 26.34 5.92
CA LYS A 350 23.49 25.39 4.90
C LYS A 350 22.03 25.02 5.14
N ILE A 351 21.31 24.85 4.06
CA ILE A 351 19.88 24.49 4.08
C ILE A 351 19.74 23.01 4.47
N GLN A 352 19.14 22.75 5.63
CA GLN A 352 18.87 21.43 6.17
C GLN A 352 17.38 21.15 6.23
N LEU A 353 17.01 19.89 6.06
CA LEU A 353 15.64 19.43 6.21
C LEU A 353 15.30 19.30 7.71
N VAL A 354 14.17 19.86 8.11
CA VAL A 354 13.55 19.62 9.42
C VAL A 354 12.58 18.47 9.26
N THR A 355 12.98 17.30 9.74
CA THR A 355 12.21 16.06 9.58
C THR A 355 11.10 15.91 10.62
N GLU A 356 11.19 16.61 11.76
CA GLU A 356 10.11 16.70 12.73
C GLU A 356 8.88 17.36 12.07
N ASP A 357 7.79 16.61 12.09
CA ASP A 357 6.54 17.11 11.55
C ASP A 357 5.86 18.06 12.56
N ILE A 358 6.31 19.29 12.59
CA ILE A 358 5.89 20.29 13.56
C ILE A 358 4.59 21.02 13.20
N ARG A 359 4.07 20.83 11.99
CA ARG A 359 2.92 21.59 11.49
C ARG A 359 1.64 20.80 11.33
N ASN A 360 1.69 19.60 10.78
CA ASN A 360 0.47 18.95 10.31
C ASN A 360 0.38 17.42 10.50
N GLY A 361 1.38 16.75 11.05
CA GLY A 361 1.38 15.30 11.25
C GLY A 361 1.43 14.47 9.95
N ASN A 362 1.73 15.09 8.81
CA ASN A 362 1.74 14.45 7.50
C ASN A 362 3.06 14.63 6.72
N GLY A 363 4.15 14.94 7.41
CA GLY A 363 5.47 14.91 6.83
C GLY A 363 5.80 13.52 6.28
N ARG A 364 6.32 13.46 5.07
CA ARG A 364 6.69 12.21 4.38
C ARG A 364 8.06 12.33 3.78
N ALA A 365 8.76 11.20 3.76
CA ALA A 365 10.06 11.07 3.13
C ALA A 365 10.09 9.87 2.20
N LEU A 366 10.70 10.04 1.05
CA LEU A 366 11.07 8.94 0.17
C LEU A 366 12.51 8.54 0.49
N LYS A 367 12.70 7.28 0.89
CA LYS A 367 14.01 6.70 1.21
C LYS A 367 14.46 5.72 0.14
N SER A 368 15.73 5.76 -0.13
CA SER A 368 16.40 4.86 -1.06
C SER A 368 16.32 3.40 -0.59
N LYS A 369 16.31 2.48 -1.54
CA LYS A 369 16.44 1.03 -1.28
C LYS A 369 17.69 0.66 -0.46
N LEU A 370 18.70 1.52 -0.43
CA LEU A 370 19.94 1.32 0.32
C LEU A 370 19.73 1.38 1.84
N TRP A 371 18.59 1.89 2.30
CA TRP A 371 18.20 1.85 3.71
C TRP A 371 18.02 0.41 4.23
N SER A 372 17.57 -0.50 3.37
CA SER A 372 17.40 -1.93 3.70
C SER A 372 18.37 -2.77 2.86
N PRO A 373 19.62 -2.95 3.31
CA PRO A 373 20.68 -3.62 2.52
C PRO A 373 20.39 -5.10 2.27
N ASN A 374 19.51 -5.71 3.06
CA ASN A 374 19.05 -7.09 2.93
C ASN A 374 17.73 -7.20 2.15
N ARG A 375 17.33 -6.15 1.45
CA ARG A 375 16.15 -6.14 0.59
C ARG A 375 16.35 -7.02 -0.64
N VAL A 376 15.30 -7.73 -1.03
CA VAL A 376 15.22 -8.51 -2.27
C VAL A 376 14.00 -8.11 -3.09
N ASP A 377 14.05 -8.34 -4.40
CA ASP A 377 12.95 -8.04 -5.31
C ASP A 377 11.90 -9.17 -5.33
N LYS A 378 12.33 -10.40 -4.98
CA LYS A 378 11.49 -11.60 -4.92
C LYS A 378 11.90 -12.49 -3.75
N ILE A 379 10.94 -13.18 -3.16
CA ILE A 379 11.13 -14.32 -2.27
C ILE A 379 10.49 -15.54 -2.94
N ASP A 380 11.33 -16.50 -3.33
CA ASP A 380 10.89 -17.75 -3.98
C ASP A 380 10.34 -18.77 -2.98
N SER A 381 10.80 -18.69 -1.72
CA SER A 381 10.30 -19.56 -0.65
C SER A 381 8.81 -19.31 -0.41
N PRO A 382 7.99 -20.36 -0.28
CA PRO A 382 6.57 -20.21 0.01
C PRO A 382 6.34 -19.44 1.32
N VAL A 383 5.28 -18.64 1.36
CA VAL A 383 4.81 -18.00 2.61
C VAL A 383 4.44 -19.09 3.61
N ASN A 384 4.96 -18.99 4.84
CA ASN A 384 4.66 -19.89 5.93
C ASN A 384 3.56 -19.38 6.85
N ALA A 385 3.53 -18.05 7.07
CA ALA A 385 2.55 -17.47 7.97
C ALA A 385 2.10 -16.06 7.56
N ILE A 386 0.82 -15.80 7.82
CA ILE A 386 0.15 -14.51 7.70
C ILE A 386 -0.14 -13.99 9.11
N PHE A 387 0.19 -12.71 9.35
CA PHE A 387 -0.05 -12.01 10.60
C PHE A 387 -0.96 -10.80 10.36
N TRP A 388 -2.21 -10.86 10.79
CA TRP A 388 -3.12 -9.72 10.81
C TRP A 388 -2.80 -8.84 12.02
N ILE A 389 -2.23 -7.66 11.80
CA ILE A 389 -1.94 -6.72 12.88
C ILE A 389 -3.20 -5.93 13.21
N MET A 390 -3.69 -6.06 14.44
CA MET A 390 -4.88 -5.38 14.93
C MET A 390 -4.56 -4.50 16.15
N LYS A 391 -5.47 -3.58 16.46
CA LYS A 391 -5.48 -2.79 17.70
C LYS A 391 -6.83 -2.98 18.40
N ASP A 392 -7.16 -4.21 18.69
CA ASP A 392 -8.41 -4.61 19.35
C ASP A 392 -8.12 -4.98 20.82
N PRO A 393 -8.59 -4.20 21.81
CA PRO A 393 -8.25 -4.42 23.21
C PRO A 393 -8.84 -5.70 23.79
N THR A 394 -9.76 -6.37 23.09
CA THR A 394 -10.34 -7.64 23.52
C THR A 394 -9.53 -8.85 23.08
N LEU A 395 -8.56 -8.67 22.18
CA LEU A 395 -7.72 -9.75 21.67
C LEU A 395 -6.40 -9.81 22.43
N PRO A 396 -5.98 -11.01 22.90
CA PRO A 396 -4.64 -11.22 23.46
C PRO A 396 -3.54 -10.81 22.47
N PRO A 397 -2.28 -10.65 22.93
CA PRO A 397 -1.17 -10.24 22.06
C PRO A 397 -0.97 -11.10 20.82
N VAL A 398 -1.31 -12.38 20.88
CA VAL A 398 -1.31 -13.27 19.72
C VAL A 398 -2.45 -14.29 19.78
N VAL A 399 -3.07 -14.49 18.63
CA VAL A 399 -4.15 -15.47 18.42
C VAL A 399 -3.82 -16.26 17.16
N LYS A 400 -3.90 -17.58 17.24
CA LYS A 400 -3.81 -18.48 16.08
C LYS A 400 -5.22 -18.85 15.61
N LEU A 401 -5.46 -18.74 14.30
CA LEU A 401 -6.74 -19.04 13.68
C LEU A 401 -6.67 -20.38 12.97
N LYS A 402 -7.62 -21.26 13.26
CA LYS A 402 -7.79 -22.55 12.58
C LYS A 402 -8.93 -22.45 11.56
N GLY A 403 -8.75 -23.12 10.44
CA GLY A 403 -9.73 -23.08 9.36
C GLY A 403 -9.62 -21.87 8.44
N ALA A 404 -9.66 -22.15 7.15
CA ALA A 404 -9.36 -21.15 6.10
C ALA A 404 -10.41 -20.04 6.00
N ALA A 405 -11.69 -20.37 6.19
CA ALA A 405 -12.77 -19.39 6.17
C ALA A 405 -12.63 -18.37 7.31
N LEU A 406 -12.35 -18.83 8.54
CA LEU A 406 -12.14 -17.97 9.70
C LEU A 406 -10.87 -17.12 9.52
N ALA A 407 -9.76 -17.72 9.09
CA ALA A 407 -8.50 -17.04 8.85
C ALA A 407 -8.65 -15.88 7.84
N SER A 408 -9.36 -16.11 6.74
CA SER A 408 -9.59 -15.10 5.71
C SER A 408 -10.59 -14.04 6.17
N VAL A 409 -11.72 -14.40 6.78
CA VAL A 409 -12.71 -13.41 7.21
C VAL A 409 -12.21 -12.52 8.36
N MET A 410 -11.31 -13.00 9.20
CA MET A 410 -10.64 -12.17 10.21
C MET A 410 -9.75 -11.10 9.56
N GLY A 411 -9.10 -11.42 8.44
CA GLY A 411 -8.43 -10.41 7.59
C GLY A 411 -9.41 -9.42 6.96
N ALA A 412 -10.55 -9.89 6.46
CA ALA A 412 -11.61 -9.03 5.91
C ALA A 412 -12.25 -8.11 6.97
N THR A 413 -12.18 -8.48 8.25
CA THR A 413 -12.67 -7.70 9.38
C THR A 413 -11.54 -7.15 10.27
N LEU A 414 -10.37 -6.86 9.66
CA LEU A 414 -9.21 -6.30 10.37
C LEU A 414 -9.58 -4.98 11.04
N ALA A 415 -9.50 -4.97 12.38
CA ALA A 415 -9.86 -3.81 13.21
C ALA A 415 -8.63 -2.96 13.54
N THR A 416 -8.71 -1.66 13.28
CA THR A 416 -7.60 -0.72 13.46
C THR A 416 -8.09 0.70 13.71
N LYS A 417 -7.17 1.63 14.01
CA LYS A 417 -7.47 3.06 14.18
C LYS A 417 -7.19 3.84 12.89
N THR A 418 -7.82 5.01 12.74
CA THR A 418 -7.62 5.89 11.58
C THR A 418 -6.16 6.38 11.51
N SER A 419 -5.61 6.42 10.30
CA SER A 419 -4.23 6.91 10.06
C SER A 419 -4.22 8.43 9.87
N THR A 420 -3.17 9.10 10.36
CA THR A 420 -2.91 10.53 10.09
C THR A 420 -2.53 10.83 8.64
N ALA A 421 -2.33 9.80 7.78
CA ALA A 421 -2.12 9.98 6.35
C ALA A 421 -3.38 10.41 5.60
N GLU A 422 -4.54 10.28 6.22
CA GLU A 422 -5.84 10.61 5.62
C GLU A 422 -6.33 11.97 6.14
N ARG A 423 -6.81 12.81 5.22
CA ARG A 423 -7.63 13.96 5.58
C ARG A 423 -9.05 13.45 5.85
N VAL A 424 -9.47 13.52 7.08
CA VAL A 424 -10.80 13.07 7.54
C VAL A 424 -11.74 14.26 7.76
N ALA A 425 -13.04 13.99 7.77
CA ALA A 425 -14.05 15.00 8.05
C ALA A 425 -13.86 15.56 9.48
N ALA A 426 -14.21 16.82 9.67
CA ALA A 426 -14.17 17.45 10.99
C ALA A 426 -15.06 16.67 11.98
N GLY A 427 -14.54 16.44 13.19
CA GLY A 427 -15.27 15.69 14.24
C GLY A 427 -15.12 14.17 14.18
N THR A 428 -14.34 13.63 13.25
CA THR A 428 -14.05 12.19 13.20
C THR A 428 -13.23 11.78 14.44
N ASP A 429 -13.71 10.79 15.19
CA ASP A 429 -12.95 10.19 16.29
C ASP A 429 -11.78 9.33 15.73
N MET A 430 -10.56 9.85 15.86
CA MET A 430 -9.35 9.17 15.40
C MET A 430 -9.01 7.94 16.24
N ASN A 431 -9.60 7.76 17.41
CA ASN A 431 -9.36 6.64 18.31
C ASN A 431 -10.37 5.51 18.13
N ALA A 432 -11.51 5.78 17.49
CA ALA A 432 -12.49 4.74 17.20
C ALA A 432 -11.90 3.63 16.33
N LEU A 433 -12.19 2.39 16.67
CA LEU A 433 -11.84 1.25 15.83
C LEU A 433 -12.71 1.24 14.57
N ARG A 434 -12.08 0.99 13.45
CA ARG A 434 -12.74 0.77 12.18
C ARG A 434 -12.24 -0.50 11.51
N ILE A 435 -13.07 -1.12 10.73
CA ILE A 435 -12.71 -2.28 9.92
C ILE A 435 -12.15 -1.79 8.59
N VAL A 436 -10.94 -2.27 8.26
CA VAL A 436 -10.27 -2.04 6.97
C VAL A 436 -9.86 -3.40 6.41
N PRO A 437 -10.63 -3.95 5.46
CA PRO A 437 -10.39 -5.27 4.94
C PRO A 437 -8.94 -5.45 4.44
N TYR A 438 -8.29 -6.51 4.95
CA TYR A 438 -6.89 -6.88 4.60
C TYR A 438 -5.87 -5.75 4.75
N ALA A 439 -6.18 -4.74 5.58
CA ALA A 439 -5.40 -3.49 5.68
C ALA A 439 -5.19 -2.77 4.34
N ASN A 440 -6.01 -3.07 3.31
CA ASN A 440 -5.86 -2.50 1.96
C ASN A 440 -7.03 -1.58 1.58
N PRO A 441 -6.99 -0.27 1.93
CA PRO A 441 -8.01 0.69 1.55
C PRO A 441 -7.91 1.15 0.08
N PHE A 442 -7.01 0.54 -0.70
CA PHE A 442 -6.74 0.89 -2.10
C PHE A 442 -7.32 -0.14 -3.09
N ARG A 443 -8.01 -1.15 -2.59
CA ARG A 443 -8.68 -2.17 -3.38
C ARG A 443 -9.75 -1.54 -4.30
N THR A 444 -9.86 -2.05 -5.52
CA THR A 444 -10.77 -1.55 -6.56
C THR A 444 -11.65 -2.63 -7.20
N TYR A 445 -11.58 -3.82 -6.70
CA TYR A 445 -12.33 -5.00 -7.11
C TYR A 445 -13.16 -5.54 -5.94
N PRO A 446 -14.16 -6.42 -6.15
CA PRO A 446 -14.97 -6.98 -5.08
C PRO A 446 -14.15 -7.65 -3.98
N LEU A 447 -14.57 -7.49 -2.72
CA LEU A 447 -13.86 -8.01 -1.55
C LEU A 447 -13.70 -9.53 -1.58
N VAL A 448 -14.64 -10.22 -2.18
CA VAL A 448 -14.59 -11.68 -2.35
C VAL A 448 -13.32 -12.14 -3.06
N ASN A 449 -12.75 -11.33 -3.96
CA ASN A 449 -11.53 -11.71 -4.67
C ASN A 449 -10.32 -11.85 -3.72
N ASP A 450 -10.19 -10.96 -2.74
CA ASP A 450 -9.15 -11.10 -1.70
C ASP A 450 -9.49 -12.24 -0.75
N TYR A 451 -10.77 -12.36 -0.35
CA TYR A 451 -11.22 -13.43 0.53
C TYR A 451 -10.83 -14.82 -0.02
N GLU A 452 -11.15 -15.09 -1.27
CA GLU A 452 -10.85 -16.39 -1.89
C GLU A 452 -9.34 -16.64 -2.01
N LYS A 453 -8.55 -15.61 -2.32
CA LYS A 453 -7.09 -15.76 -2.42
C LYS A 453 -6.44 -16.04 -1.06
N PHE A 454 -6.78 -15.29 -0.03
CA PHE A 454 -6.24 -15.55 1.31
C PHE A 454 -6.75 -16.87 1.89
N LYS A 455 -8.03 -17.24 1.63
CA LYS A 455 -8.55 -18.56 1.96
C LYS A 455 -7.74 -19.67 1.29
N LYS A 456 -7.48 -19.57 -0.01
CA LYS A 456 -6.68 -20.53 -0.77
C LYS A 456 -5.28 -20.72 -0.21
N LEU A 457 -4.61 -19.64 0.21
CA LEU A 457 -3.28 -19.72 0.85
C LEU A 457 -3.32 -20.57 2.12
N VAL A 458 -4.36 -20.45 2.93
CA VAL A 458 -4.49 -21.22 4.16
C VAL A 458 -4.93 -22.67 3.88
N GLU A 459 -5.93 -22.87 3.02
CA GLU A 459 -6.55 -24.16 2.77
C GLU A 459 -5.68 -25.10 1.94
N GLU A 460 -5.15 -24.60 0.82
CA GLU A 460 -4.42 -25.43 -0.15
C GLU A 460 -2.90 -25.37 0.04
N LYS A 461 -2.38 -24.24 0.55
CA LYS A 461 -0.93 -24.03 0.69
C LYS A 461 -0.46 -24.17 2.13
N HIS A 462 -1.40 -24.44 3.07
CA HIS A 462 -1.13 -24.68 4.48
C HIS A 462 -0.39 -23.53 5.17
N VAL A 463 -0.71 -22.29 4.76
CA VAL A 463 -0.16 -21.08 5.40
C VAL A 463 -0.86 -20.91 6.75
N ASP A 464 -0.09 -20.85 7.83
CA ASP A 464 -0.60 -20.54 9.16
C ASP A 464 -1.13 -19.09 9.21
N CYS A 465 -2.18 -18.86 10.01
CA CYS A 465 -2.76 -17.54 10.16
C CYS A 465 -2.85 -17.11 11.62
N TYR A 466 -2.36 -15.91 11.90
CA TYR A 466 -2.31 -15.33 13.24
C TYR A 466 -2.89 -13.90 13.24
N ILE A 467 -3.45 -13.50 14.39
CA ILE A 467 -3.67 -12.09 14.73
C ILE A 467 -2.58 -11.69 15.72
N VAL A 468 -1.98 -10.52 15.51
CA VAL A 468 -1.05 -9.90 16.46
C VAL A 468 -1.64 -8.56 16.90
N ASN A 469 -1.90 -8.45 18.20
CA ASN A 469 -2.39 -7.20 18.79
C ASN A 469 -1.19 -6.31 19.14
N THR A 470 -1.10 -5.15 18.48
CA THR A 470 -0.05 -4.14 18.71
C THR A 470 -0.56 -2.92 19.47
N GLY A 471 -1.78 -2.96 19.94
CA GLY A 471 -2.41 -1.95 20.78
C GLY A 471 -2.21 -2.21 22.28
N ASP A 472 -3.31 -2.35 22.96
CA ASP A 472 -3.40 -2.80 24.35
C ASP A 472 -4.32 -4.02 24.45
N PHE A 473 -4.13 -4.81 25.47
CA PHE A 473 -5.02 -5.88 25.88
C PHE A 473 -5.55 -5.54 27.26
N MET A 474 -6.85 -5.24 27.36
CA MET A 474 -7.52 -4.86 28.62
C MET A 474 -6.71 -3.83 29.45
N GLY A 475 -6.21 -2.77 28.78
CA GLY A 475 -5.41 -1.71 29.41
C GLY A 475 -3.91 -2.04 29.54
N THR A 476 -3.49 -3.26 29.30
CA THR A 476 -2.07 -3.62 29.29
C THR A 476 -1.48 -3.44 27.90
N LYS A 477 -0.53 -2.53 27.76
CA LYS A 477 0.06 -2.19 26.45
C LYS A 477 0.95 -3.31 25.91
N CYS A 478 0.67 -3.77 24.68
CA CYS A 478 1.57 -4.62 23.91
C CYS A 478 2.76 -3.81 23.40
N LYS A 479 3.94 -4.08 23.90
CA LYS A 479 5.18 -3.37 23.51
C LYS A 479 5.77 -3.99 22.25
N PRO A 480 6.58 -3.24 21.47
CA PRO A 480 7.30 -3.82 20.32
C PRO A 480 8.13 -5.07 20.67
N ALA A 481 8.72 -5.13 21.87
CA ALA A 481 9.45 -6.30 22.33
C ALA A 481 8.56 -7.55 22.49
N ASP A 482 7.29 -7.37 22.88
CA ASP A 482 6.33 -8.47 22.99
C ASP A 482 6.03 -9.04 21.61
N THR A 483 5.67 -8.18 20.66
CA THR A 483 5.32 -8.59 19.28
C THR A 483 6.51 -9.21 18.54
N LEU A 484 7.73 -8.71 18.76
CA LEU A 484 8.95 -9.32 18.21
C LEU A 484 9.25 -10.68 18.83
N GLY A 485 9.11 -10.83 20.15
CA GLY A 485 9.28 -12.10 20.85
C GLY A 485 8.26 -13.15 20.42
N ILE A 486 7.00 -12.76 20.21
CA ILE A 486 5.95 -13.61 19.64
C ILE A 486 6.38 -14.13 18.27
N LEU A 487 6.80 -13.21 17.38
CA LEU A 487 7.20 -13.55 16.02
C LEU A 487 8.40 -14.51 16.02
N GLU A 488 9.41 -14.25 16.85
CA GLU A 488 10.56 -15.15 17.02
C GLU A 488 10.15 -16.55 17.48
N THR A 489 9.29 -16.63 18.49
CA THR A 489 8.81 -17.91 19.06
C THR A 489 8.09 -18.75 18.02
N ILE A 490 7.26 -18.13 17.17
CA ILE A 490 6.55 -18.78 16.06
C ILE A 490 7.54 -19.22 14.97
N VAL A 491 8.40 -18.33 14.52
CA VAL A 491 9.40 -18.58 13.46
C VAL A 491 10.32 -19.74 13.81
N GLU A 492 10.70 -19.86 15.08
CA GLU A 492 11.57 -20.94 15.58
C GLU A 492 10.85 -22.24 15.85
N GLY A 493 9.53 -22.30 15.64
CA GLY A 493 8.72 -23.50 15.92
C GLY A 493 8.62 -23.84 17.42
N LYS A 494 8.81 -22.86 18.30
CA LYS A 494 8.75 -23.01 19.76
C LYS A 494 7.42 -22.61 20.35
N ALA A 495 6.53 -22.07 19.54
CA ALA A 495 5.21 -21.59 19.97
C ALA A 495 4.35 -22.75 20.50
N GLN A 496 3.79 -22.55 21.67
CA GLN A 496 2.83 -23.48 22.27
C GLN A 496 1.50 -22.75 22.41
N PHE A 497 0.55 -23.15 21.59
CA PHE A 497 -0.79 -22.60 21.60
C PHE A 497 -1.74 -23.53 22.36
N GLU A 498 -2.68 -22.94 23.07
CA GLU A 498 -3.78 -23.66 23.73
C GLU A 498 -5.12 -23.13 23.24
N GLN A 499 -6.16 -23.94 23.27
CA GLN A 499 -7.50 -23.54 22.90
C GLN A 499 -7.96 -22.39 23.80
N TRP A 500 -8.53 -21.35 23.19
CA TRP A 500 -9.04 -20.19 23.93
C TRP A 500 -10.48 -20.43 24.44
N GLY A 501 -10.59 -20.96 25.64
CA GLY A 501 -11.90 -21.22 26.27
C GLY A 501 -12.83 -22.06 25.39
N PRO A 502 -14.07 -21.59 25.08
CA PRO A 502 -15.02 -22.32 24.27
C PRO A 502 -14.74 -22.29 22.75
N PHE A 503 -13.80 -21.44 22.31
CA PHE A 503 -13.57 -21.24 20.88
C PHE A 503 -12.79 -22.41 20.27
N GLU A 504 -13.46 -23.25 19.48
CA GLU A 504 -12.84 -24.44 18.87
C GLU A 504 -11.77 -24.11 17.83
N ASP A 505 -11.96 -23.00 17.10
CA ASP A 505 -11.12 -22.60 15.97
C ASP A 505 -10.14 -21.49 16.31
N ILE A 506 -10.00 -21.16 17.60
CA ILE A 506 -9.08 -20.11 18.07
C ILE A 506 -8.20 -20.66 19.18
N GLU A 507 -6.89 -20.45 18.98
CA GLU A 507 -5.87 -20.77 19.98
C GLU A 507 -5.11 -19.51 20.38
N ILE A 508 -4.61 -19.46 21.62
CA ILE A 508 -3.84 -18.32 22.16
C ILE A 508 -2.51 -18.79 22.74
N MET A 509 -1.59 -17.86 22.82
CA MET A 509 -0.30 -18.02 23.49
C MET A 509 -0.05 -16.76 24.32
N TYR A 510 0.34 -16.93 25.58
CA TYR A 510 0.69 -15.84 26.51
C TYR A 510 2.09 -15.97 27.11
N ASP A 511 2.86 -16.95 26.65
CA ASP A 511 4.28 -17.16 26.99
C ASP A 511 5.13 -17.18 25.70
N TRP A 512 6.12 -16.32 25.62
CA TRP A 512 7.03 -16.24 24.47
C TRP A 512 8.42 -15.73 24.88
N SER A 513 9.45 -16.29 24.27
CA SER A 513 10.86 -15.86 24.41
C SER A 513 11.32 -15.70 25.87
N GLY A 514 10.88 -16.62 26.75
CA GLY A 514 11.26 -16.59 28.17
C GLY A 514 10.56 -15.51 28.99
N ARG A 515 9.50 -14.91 28.46
CA ARG A 515 8.64 -13.96 29.18
C ARG A 515 7.25 -14.55 29.33
N THR A 516 6.92 -14.98 30.54
CA THR A 516 5.55 -15.29 30.95
C THR A 516 4.91 -14.03 31.50
N SER A 517 3.72 -13.66 31.01
CA SER A 517 3.01 -12.51 31.52
C SER A 517 1.55 -12.85 31.77
N ASP A 518 1.20 -13.05 33.05
CA ASP A 518 -0.19 -13.26 33.47
C ASP A 518 -1.11 -12.08 33.07
N ALA A 519 -0.52 -10.88 32.89
CA ALA A 519 -1.23 -9.70 32.45
C ALA A 519 -1.83 -9.82 31.02
N PHE A 520 -1.37 -10.79 30.24
CA PHE A 520 -1.87 -11.05 28.88
C PHE A 520 -2.73 -12.31 28.79
N LYS A 521 -2.98 -12.98 29.92
CA LYS A 521 -3.86 -14.12 29.99
C LYS A 521 -5.32 -13.66 30.06
N PRO A 522 -6.19 -14.07 29.11
CA PRO A 522 -7.59 -13.70 29.16
C PRO A 522 -8.28 -14.30 30.38
N ASP A 523 -8.97 -13.49 31.14
CA ASP A 523 -9.84 -13.96 32.24
C ASP A 523 -11.28 -14.06 31.74
N LEU A 524 -11.69 -15.25 31.33
CA LEU A 524 -13.05 -15.52 30.85
C LEU A 524 -14.10 -15.55 31.96
N THR A 525 -13.73 -15.31 33.22
CA THR A 525 -14.66 -15.15 34.35
C THR A 525 -14.96 -13.67 34.65
N ASP A 526 -14.21 -12.75 34.07
CA ASP A 526 -14.46 -11.31 34.15
C ASP A 526 -15.63 -10.94 33.22
N ALA A 527 -16.77 -10.58 33.82
CA ALA A 527 -17.99 -10.27 33.09
C ALA A 527 -17.85 -9.04 32.17
N ASP A 528 -17.06 -8.02 32.55
CA ASP A 528 -16.84 -6.82 31.73
C ASP A 528 -15.97 -7.14 30.52
N TYR A 529 -14.92 -7.94 30.68
CA TYR A 529 -14.12 -8.43 29.58
C TYR A 529 -14.94 -9.29 28.60
N VAL A 530 -15.69 -10.25 29.12
CA VAL A 530 -16.53 -11.14 28.30
C VAL A 530 -17.58 -10.34 27.51
N ALA A 531 -18.19 -9.31 28.13
CA ALA A 531 -19.15 -8.44 27.44
C ALA A 531 -18.48 -7.67 26.28
N GLN A 532 -17.28 -7.12 26.50
CA GLN A 532 -16.51 -6.42 25.46
C GLN A 532 -16.12 -7.37 24.33
N LEU A 533 -15.66 -8.58 24.64
CA LEU A 533 -15.29 -9.62 23.66
C LEU A 533 -16.48 -10.02 22.80
N LYS A 534 -17.65 -10.29 23.41
CA LYS A 534 -18.91 -10.58 22.70
C LYS A 534 -19.27 -9.47 21.72
N ASN A 535 -19.20 -8.22 22.19
CA ASN A 535 -19.51 -7.06 21.36
C ASN A 535 -18.50 -6.91 20.19
N ALA A 536 -17.21 -7.12 20.43
CA ALA A 536 -16.18 -7.05 19.38
C ALA A 536 -16.39 -8.14 18.31
N MET A 537 -16.79 -9.35 18.69
CA MET A 537 -17.09 -10.42 17.74
C MET A 537 -18.38 -10.14 16.98
N GLN A 538 -19.43 -9.62 17.64
CA GLN A 538 -20.68 -9.23 16.98
C GLN A 538 -20.44 -8.11 15.96
N ASN A 539 -19.62 -7.12 16.27
CA ASN A 539 -19.26 -6.03 15.34
C ASN A 539 -18.63 -6.55 14.04
N ARG A 540 -17.92 -7.69 14.07
CA ARG A 540 -17.38 -8.33 12.87
C ARG A 540 -18.47 -8.97 12.03
N VAL A 541 -19.44 -9.63 12.67
CA VAL A 541 -20.65 -10.16 12.01
C VAL A 541 -21.40 -9.04 11.32
N ASP A 542 -21.69 -7.97 12.07
CA ASP A 542 -22.43 -6.80 11.56
C ASP A 542 -21.72 -6.14 10.37
N ALA A 543 -20.39 -6.12 10.40
CA ALA A 543 -19.59 -5.59 9.29
C ALA A 543 -19.74 -6.45 8.02
N VAL A 544 -19.67 -7.79 8.16
CA VAL A 544 -19.83 -8.71 7.01
C VAL A 544 -21.26 -8.67 6.46
N GLU A 545 -22.27 -8.59 7.32
CA GLU A 545 -23.65 -8.35 6.90
C GLU A 545 -23.81 -7.00 6.20
N GLY A 546 -23.08 -5.97 6.71
CA GLY A 546 -23.00 -4.67 6.08
C GLY A 546 -22.39 -4.70 4.67
N PHE A 547 -21.38 -5.53 4.41
CA PHE A 547 -20.80 -5.71 3.08
C PHE A 547 -21.82 -6.28 2.07
N ALA A 548 -22.75 -7.09 2.54
CA ALA A 548 -23.80 -7.66 1.69
C ALA A 548 -24.91 -6.67 1.32
N THR A 549 -25.07 -5.59 2.08
CA THR A 549 -26.18 -4.62 1.90
C THR A 549 -25.73 -3.26 1.39
N LYS A 550 -24.51 -2.83 1.76
CA LYS A 550 -23.94 -1.56 1.30
C LYS A 550 -23.48 -1.66 -0.16
N GLN A 551 -23.56 -0.56 -0.89
CA GLN A 551 -23.13 -0.49 -2.29
C GLN A 551 -23.69 -1.67 -3.14
N GLU A 552 -25.00 -1.94 -3.00
CA GLU A 552 -25.67 -3.01 -3.74
C GLU A 552 -25.03 -4.40 -3.57
N GLY A 553 -24.32 -4.63 -2.45
CA GLY A 553 -23.63 -5.88 -2.17
C GLY A 553 -22.31 -6.09 -2.94
N TYR A 554 -21.71 -5.02 -3.45
CA TYR A 554 -20.45 -5.10 -4.20
C TYR A 554 -19.34 -5.84 -3.44
N ASP A 555 -19.28 -5.70 -2.12
CA ASP A 555 -18.30 -6.32 -1.24
C ASP A 555 -18.84 -7.54 -0.48
N LYS A 556 -19.98 -8.12 -0.92
CA LYS A 556 -20.55 -9.31 -0.30
C LYS A 556 -19.53 -10.45 -0.27
N LEU A 557 -19.37 -11.07 0.91
CA LEU A 557 -18.57 -12.28 1.11
C LEU A 557 -19.43 -13.55 0.96
N PRO A 558 -18.81 -14.73 0.73
CA PRO A 558 -19.52 -16.01 0.72
C PRO A 558 -20.16 -16.31 2.08
N ASP A 559 -21.24 -17.10 2.07
CA ASP A 559 -22.00 -17.42 3.29
C ASP A 559 -21.16 -18.14 4.35
N GLU A 560 -20.13 -18.91 3.94
CA GLU A 560 -19.19 -19.56 4.85
C GLU A 560 -18.39 -18.57 5.70
N ALA A 561 -18.04 -17.38 5.16
CA ALA A 561 -17.34 -16.33 5.89
C ALA A 561 -18.20 -15.81 7.05
N LEU A 562 -19.48 -15.54 6.78
CA LEU A 562 -20.43 -15.12 7.80
C LEU A 562 -20.69 -16.26 8.82
N ALA A 563 -20.80 -17.50 8.35
CA ALA A 563 -21.01 -18.67 9.21
C ALA A 563 -19.85 -18.87 10.19
N ALA A 564 -18.59 -18.69 9.73
CA ALA A 564 -17.42 -18.80 10.59
C ALA A 564 -17.43 -17.76 11.73
N LEU A 565 -17.80 -16.51 11.46
CA LEU A 565 -17.93 -15.49 12.51
C LEU A 565 -19.13 -15.75 13.44
N LYS A 566 -20.28 -16.17 12.92
CA LYS A 566 -21.46 -16.51 13.73
C LYS A 566 -21.18 -17.70 14.67
N LYS A 567 -20.34 -18.66 14.25
CA LYS A 567 -19.86 -19.73 15.13
C LYS A 567 -19.13 -19.15 16.34
N ILE A 568 -18.16 -18.21 16.11
CA ILE A 568 -17.42 -17.57 17.21
C ILE A 568 -18.35 -16.78 18.15
N VAL A 569 -19.36 -16.08 17.61
CA VAL A 569 -20.35 -15.36 18.43
C VAL A 569 -21.18 -16.34 19.27
N ALA A 570 -21.58 -17.48 18.70
CA ALA A 570 -22.34 -18.51 19.42
C ALA A 570 -21.49 -19.17 20.53
N GLU A 571 -20.21 -19.44 20.25
CA GLU A 571 -19.26 -19.98 21.25
C GLU A 571 -19.03 -18.94 22.36
N ALA A 572 -18.85 -17.65 22.02
CA ALA A 572 -18.74 -16.58 23.00
C ALA A 572 -20.01 -16.47 23.89
N ALA A 573 -21.19 -16.78 23.37
CA ALA A 573 -22.43 -16.74 24.17
C ALA A 573 -22.43 -17.79 25.33
N ALA A 574 -21.59 -18.82 25.24
CA ALA A 574 -21.45 -19.85 26.28
C ALA A 574 -20.57 -19.35 27.48
N LEU A 575 -19.87 -18.22 27.35
CA LEU A 575 -19.17 -17.52 28.44
C LEU A 575 -20.17 -16.73 29.30
#